data_0e55d1c2e9bfc9924b60979e68eee066
#
_entry.id   0e55d1c2e9bfc9924b60979e68eee066
#
_cell.length_a   1.000
_cell.length_b   1.000
_cell.length_c   1.000
_cell.angle_alpha   90.00
_cell.angle_beta   90.00
_cell.angle_gamma   90.00
#
_symmetry.space_group_name_H-M   'P 1'
#
loop_
_entity.id
_entity.type
_entity.pdbx_description
1 polymer ?
#
loop_
_entity_poly.entity_id
_entity_poly.type
_entity_poly.pdbx_seq_one_letter_code
_entity_poly.pdbx_strand_id
1 'polypeptide(L)'
;MALSGGFVERDIASIRLPQWGQVVEAEGVVPWLVVDPDGNPVEPVHRFLRDFVARGNRAGSVRSYAYGLLRWWRWLAAAGVDWDKATSAEVRDFVLWLGQASKLRNSPRTASAARAGTVNAVTRKRYLGDQYEPRTVRHGNAVLRSFYEYWIELGGGPLVNPVVLDRRGRWPNEHHNPLAPFRPEGKIRYNPRVPRRAPRAMPDERWNELFAGLRSDRDRAILALGISTGARAGELLGVRGCDLDWGEQLVRVCRKGSGAEQWLPASPEAFVWIRLYLAGLDPLEPREPLWWTLRRRDHGDGLRRQPVNYEALRAVFKRVNVLLGTNYSMHDLRHTAALRMSRDESLTMRDVQTILGHAHLSTTADVYLVEDEAEVIRRVRQHLAAREQRVQQSAPPPAAAGYDAGDLSVLFGGTPQ
;
A
#
# COMPACT_ATOMS: atom_id res chain seq x y z
N MET A 1 -39.53 13.21 33.52
CA MET A 1 -38.47 12.32 34.03
C MET A 1 -37.24 12.57 33.15
N ALA A 2 -36.31 13.40 33.59
CA ALA A 2 -35.17 13.85 32.82
C ALA A 2 -34.11 12.74 32.78
N LEU A 3 -33.76 12.26 31.58
CA LEU A 3 -32.63 11.38 31.36
C LEU A 3 -31.33 12.21 31.43
N SER A 4 -30.82 12.43 32.64
CA SER A 4 -29.47 12.94 32.85
C SER A 4 -28.48 11.79 32.73
N GLY A 5 -28.29 11.30 31.50
CA GLY A 5 -27.12 10.50 31.15
C GLY A 5 -25.91 11.43 31.07
N GLY A 6 -25.24 11.67 32.18
CA GLY A 6 -24.02 12.45 32.24
C GLY A 6 -23.00 11.81 31.30
N PHE A 7 -22.56 12.55 30.29
CA PHE A 7 -21.38 12.19 29.49
C PHE A 7 -20.17 12.20 30.42
N VAL A 8 -19.79 11.02 30.91
CA VAL A 8 -18.53 10.87 31.64
C VAL A 8 -17.43 10.97 30.62
N GLU A 9 -16.71 12.08 30.60
CA GLU A 9 -15.53 12.24 29.78
C GLU A 9 -14.44 11.31 30.33
N ARG A 10 -14.00 10.33 29.51
CA ARG A 10 -12.99 9.36 29.90
C ARG A 10 -11.60 10.00 29.91
N ASP A 11 -10.82 9.75 30.94
CA ASP A 11 -9.38 10.04 30.89
C ASP A 11 -8.65 9.07 29.98
N ILE A 12 -8.55 9.45 28.72
CA ILE A 12 -7.97 8.63 27.64
C ILE A 12 -6.50 8.30 27.92
N ALA A 13 -5.77 9.18 28.60
CA ALA A 13 -4.35 8.99 28.89
C ALA A 13 -4.09 7.89 29.92
N SER A 14 -5.05 7.66 30.82
CA SER A 14 -4.95 6.62 31.84
C SER A 14 -5.29 5.22 31.33
N ILE A 15 -5.98 5.09 30.18
CA ILE A 15 -6.45 3.80 29.66
C ILE A 15 -5.27 2.93 29.25
N ARG A 16 -5.21 1.72 29.82
CA ARG A 16 -4.29 0.64 29.44
C ARG A 16 -5.08 -0.55 28.95
N LEU A 17 -4.78 -1.01 27.73
CA LEU A 17 -5.47 -2.19 27.21
C LEU A 17 -5.02 -3.46 27.95
N PRO A 18 -5.95 -4.30 28.37
CA PRO A 18 -5.63 -5.60 28.92
C PRO A 18 -5.00 -6.51 27.87
N GLN A 19 -4.22 -7.49 28.30
CA GLN A 19 -3.74 -8.57 27.43
C GLN A 19 -4.82 -9.65 27.24
N TRP A 20 -6.02 -9.20 26.92
CA TRP A 20 -7.17 -10.07 26.70
C TRP A 20 -7.11 -10.68 25.31
N GLY A 21 -7.30 -11.99 25.21
CA GLY A 21 -7.44 -12.73 23.97
C GLY A 21 -6.25 -12.64 23.01
N GLN A 22 -6.33 -13.38 21.93
CA GLN A 22 -5.32 -13.41 20.87
C GLN A 22 -5.91 -13.76 19.50
N VAL A 23 -5.14 -13.52 18.43
CA VAL A 23 -5.46 -14.01 17.09
C VAL A 23 -4.65 -15.28 16.85
N VAL A 24 -5.34 -16.36 16.51
CA VAL A 24 -4.74 -17.67 16.23
C VAL A 24 -5.04 -18.08 14.79
N GLU A 25 -4.11 -18.81 14.20
CA GLU A 25 -4.34 -19.49 12.92
C GLU A 25 -5.17 -20.75 13.18
N ALA A 26 -6.15 -21.01 12.32
CA ALA A 26 -7.04 -22.15 12.46
C ALA A 26 -7.15 -22.91 11.15
N GLU A 27 -7.29 -24.23 11.26
CA GLU A 27 -7.65 -25.09 10.14
C GLU A 27 -9.17 -25.00 9.91
N GLY A 28 -9.59 -24.81 8.68
CA GLY A 28 -11.01 -24.74 8.31
C GLY A 28 -11.39 -23.51 7.47
N VAL A 29 -12.71 -23.23 7.43
CA VAL A 29 -13.27 -22.17 6.57
C VAL A 29 -12.75 -20.78 6.94
N VAL A 30 -12.59 -20.51 8.25
CA VAL A 30 -12.07 -19.23 8.75
C VAL A 30 -10.63 -19.40 9.17
N PRO A 31 -9.66 -18.94 8.38
CA PRO A 31 -8.24 -19.23 8.62
C PRO A 31 -7.62 -18.49 9.81
N TRP A 32 -8.34 -17.54 10.40
CA TRP A 32 -7.86 -16.73 11.53
C TRP A 32 -9.00 -16.46 12.50
N LEU A 33 -8.82 -16.83 13.76
CA LEU A 33 -9.80 -16.63 14.81
C LEU A 33 -9.30 -15.62 15.84
N VAL A 34 -10.23 -14.90 16.41
CA VAL A 34 -10.01 -14.17 17.67
C VAL A 34 -10.52 -15.07 18.78
N VAL A 35 -9.65 -15.44 19.71
CA VAL A 35 -10.00 -16.25 20.89
C VAL A 35 -9.84 -15.43 22.16
N ASP A 36 -10.68 -15.75 23.15
CA ASP A 36 -10.62 -15.18 24.48
C ASP A 36 -9.43 -15.75 25.30
N PRO A 37 -9.22 -15.36 26.57
CA PRO A 37 -8.16 -15.91 27.39
C PRO A 37 -8.26 -17.42 27.64
N ASP A 38 -9.46 -17.99 27.57
CA ASP A 38 -9.73 -19.42 27.78
C ASP A 38 -9.55 -20.24 26.49
N GLY A 39 -9.25 -19.56 25.38
CA GLY A 39 -9.04 -20.19 24.06
C GLY A 39 -10.31 -20.38 23.24
N ASN A 40 -11.47 -19.92 23.71
CA ASN A 40 -12.73 -20.02 22.97
C ASN A 40 -12.84 -18.93 21.91
N PRO A 41 -13.38 -19.26 20.72
CA PRO A 41 -13.65 -18.24 19.71
C PRO A 41 -14.62 -17.17 20.21
N VAL A 42 -14.29 -15.90 19.97
CA VAL A 42 -15.18 -14.77 20.26
C VAL A 42 -16.32 -14.81 19.24
N GLU A 43 -17.47 -15.33 19.64
CA GLU A 43 -18.59 -15.68 18.76
C GLU A 43 -19.01 -14.53 17.81
N PRO A 44 -19.21 -13.27 18.25
CA PRO A 44 -19.58 -12.20 17.34
C PRO A 44 -18.54 -11.95 16.26
N VAL A 45 -17.26 -12.08 16.61
CA VAL A 45 -16.15 -11.90 15.66
C VAL A 45 -16.06 -13.07 14.70
N HIS A 46 -16.20 -14.29 15.21
CA HIS A 46 -16.14 -15.50 14.40
C HIS A 46 -17.23 -15.54 13.32
N ARG A 47 -18.48 -15.22 13.67
CA ARG A 47 -19.60 -15.16 12.70
C ARG A 47 -19.36 -14.11 11.62
N PHE A 48 -18.92 -12.92 12.00
CA PHE A 48 -18.56 -11.88 11.04
C PHE A 48 -17.40 -12.31 10.13
N LEU A 49 -16.33 -12.90 10.66
CA LEU A 49 -15.19 -13.34 9.85
C LEU A 49 -15.56 -14.48 8.91
N ARG A 50 -16.49 -15.34 9.30
CA ARG A 50 -17.02 -16.39 8.43
C ARG A 50 -17.77 -15.81 7.22
N ASP A 51 -18.64 -14.83 7.45
CA ASP A 51 -19.32 -14.09 6.39
C ASP A 51 -18.30 -13.32 5.51
N PHE A 52 -17.31 -12.70 6.13
CA PHE A 52 -16.25 -11.97 5.44
C PHE A 52 -15.44 -12.88 4.50
N VAL A 53 -15.20 -14.15 4.87
CA VAL A 53 -14.60 -15.19 4.01
C VAL A 53 -15.56 -15.56 2.87
N ALA A 54 -16.85 -15.76 3.16
CA ALA A 54 -17.86 -16.08 2.15
C ALA A 54 -17.99 -15.01 1.06
N ARG A 55 -17.70 -13.75 1.39
CA ARG A 55 -17.60 -12.63 0.41
C ARG A 55 -16.33 -12.68 -0.47
N GLY A 56 -15.54 -13.76 -0.43
CA GLY A 56 -14.34 -13.96 -1.24
C GLY A 56 -13.07 -13.29 -0.71
N ASN A 57 -13.06 -12.85 0.55
CA ASN A 57 -11.89 -12.18 1.12
C ASN A 57 -10.77 -13.18 1.45
N ARG A 58 -9.53 -12.81 1.13
CA ARG A 58 -8.35 -13.67 1.29
C ARG A 58 -7.89 -13.75 2.75
N ALA A 59 -7.23 -14.83 3.13
CA ALA A 59 -6.71 -15.10 4.48
C ALA A 59 -5.94 -13.92 5.10
N GLY A 60 -5.13 -13.20 4.31
CA GLY A 60 -4.40 -12.01 4.78
C GLY A 60 -5.30 -10.85 5.18
N SER A 61 -6.45 -10.66 4.51
CA SER A 61 -7.46 -9.67 4.88
C SER A 61 -8.20 -10.11 6.16
N VAL A 62 -8.57 -11.40 6.25
CA VAL A 62 -9.18 -11.98 7.45
C VAL A 62 -8.28 -11.77 8.66
N ARG A 63 -6.98 -12.07 8.53
CA ARG A 63 -5.99 -11.82 9.60
C ARG A 63 -5.96 -10.36 10.03
N SER A 64 -5.96 -9.44 9.08
CA SER A 64 -5.92 -8.00 9.35
C SER A 64 -7.18 -7.53 10.09
N TYR A 65 -8.33 -8.04 9.71
CA TYR A 65 -9.62 -7.77 10.36
C TYR A 65 -9.66 -8.36 11.77
N ALA A 66 -9.22 -9.61 11.95
CA ALA A 66 -9.11 -10.24 13.28
C ALA A 66 -8.27 -9.39 14.26
N TYR A 67 -7.10 -8.91 13.83
CA TYR A 67 -6.28 -8.02 14.68
C TYR A 67 -6.93 -6.66 14.95
N GLY A 68 -7.68 -6.13 14.00
CA GLY A 68 -8.45 -4.89 14.18
C GLY A 68 -9.54 -5.06 15.25
N LEU A 69 -10.30 -6.15 15.14
CA LEU A 69 -11.37 -6.50 16.08
C LEU A 69 -10.82 -6.87 17.47
N LEU A 70 -9.75 -7.66 17.57
CA LEU A 70 -9.12 -7.95 18.85
C LEU A 70 -8.72 -6.67 19.60
N ARG A 71 -8.17 -5.68 18.88
CA ARG A 71 -7.82 -4.38 19.50
C ARG A 71 -9.05 -3.64 20.00
N TRP A 72 -10.14 -3.69 19.25
CA TRP A 72 -11.42 -3.11 19.66
C TRP A 72 -12.00 -3.80 20.89
N TRP A 73 -11.99 -5.13 20.94
CA TRP A 73 -12.42 -5.89 22.12
C TRP A 73 -11.62 -5.54 23.38
N ARG A 74 -10.31 -5.42 23.25
CA ARG A 74 -9.43 -4.96 24.33
C ARG A 74 -9.77 -3.55 24.80
N TRP A 75 -10.14 -2.68 23.87
CA TRP A 75 -10.59 -1.34 24.18
C TRP A 75 -11.92 -1.37 24.95
N LEU A 76 -12.90 -2.09 24.46
CA LEU A 76 -14.20 -2.21 25.11
C LEU A 76 -14.09 -2.80 26.51
N ALA A 77 -13.26 -3.84 26.69
CA ALA A 77 -12.98 -4.41 28.02
C ALA A 77 -12.36 -3.37 28.97
N ALA A 78 -11.44 -2.53 28.49
CA ALA A 78 -10.87 -1.44 29.29
C ALA A 78 -11.88 -0.32 29.59
N ALA A 79 -12.83 -0.09 28.68
CA ALA A 79 -13.87 0.92 28.81
C ALA A 79 -15.09 0.42 29.61
N GLY A 80 -15.19 -0.88 29.91
CA GLY A 80 -16.34 -1.50 30.60
C GLY A 80 -17.63 -1.44 29.76
N VAL A 81 -17.53 -1.56 28.44
CA VAL A 81 -18.67 -1.45 27.53
C VAL A 81 -18.79 -2.74 26.70
N ASP A 82 -19.98 -3.30 26.66
CA ASP A 82 -20.29 -4.43 25.79
C ASP A 82 -20.24 -4.01 24.31
N TRP A 83 -19.84 -4.92 23.43
CA TRP A 83 -19.66 -4.59 22.01
C TRP A 83 -20.97 -4.13 21.32
N ASP A 84 -22.12 -4.68 21.75
CA ASP A 84 -23.46 -4.38 21.24
C ASP A 84 -24.05 -3.08 21.80
N LYS A 85 -23.42 -2.51 22.82
CA LYS A 85 -23.79 -1.23 23.44
C LYS A 85 -22.87 -0.08 23.05
N ALA A 86 -21.84 -0.35 22.22
CA ALA A 86 -20.91 0.66 21.81
C ALA A 86 -21.58 1.78 21.00
N THR A 87 -21.19 3.01 21.27
CA THR A 87 -21.70 4.22 20.58
C THR A 87 -20.58 4.97 19.87
N SER A 88 -20.93 6.08 19.24
CA SER A 88 -19.92 6.93 18.58
C SER A 88 -18.94 7.58 19.57
N ALA A 89 -19.27 7.65 20.86
CA ALA A 89 -18.38 8.13 21.89
C ALA A 89 -17.22 7.16 22.12
N GLU A 90 -17.51 5.85 22.20
CA GLU A 90 -16.48 4.81 22.32
C GLU A 90 -15.53 4.83 21.13
N VAL A 91 -16.04 5.01 19.91
CA VAL A 91 -15.21 5.08 18.70
C VAL A 91 -14.35 6.35 18.69
N ARG A 92 -14.91 7.51 19.10
CA ARG A 92 -14.16 8.76 19.25
C ARG A 92 -12.99 8.59 20.21
N ASP A 93 -13.29 8.07 21.40
CA ASP A 93 -12.31 7.93 22.47
C ASP A 93 -11.24 6.89 22.10
N PHE A 94 -11.63 5.81 21.43
CA PHE A 94 -10.69 4.82 20.88
C PHE A 94 -9.74 5.43 19.85
N VAL A 95 -10.24 6.27 18.94
CA VAL A 95 -9.39 6.94 17.93
C VAL A 95 -8.43 7.93 18.60
N LEU A 96 -8.88 8.68 19.60
CA LEU A 96 -8.04 9.58 20.38
C LEU A 96 -6.95 8.80 21.14
N TRP A 97 -7.34 7.69 21.75
CA TRP A 97 -6.39 6.79 22.43
C TRP A 97 -5.34 6.23 21.44
N LEU A 98 -5.75 5.75 20.26
CA LEU A 98 -4.83 5.25 19.22
C LEU A 98 -3.83 6.33 18.77
N GLY A 99 -4.21 7.60 18.82
CA GLY A 99 -3.33 8.72 18.47
C GLY A 99 -2.17 8.92 19.46
N GLN A 100 -2.33 8.46 20.71
CA GLN A 100 -1.34 8.63 21.79
C GLN A 100 -0.67 7.31 22.19
N ALA A 101 -1.35 6.19 21.98
CA ALA A 101 -0.91 4.89 22.46
C ALA A 101 0.32 4.35 21.73
N SER A 102 1.20 3.73 22.48
CA SER A 102 2.24 2.88 21.93
C SER A 102 1.70 1.49 21.61
N LYS A 103 2.16 0.91 20.50
CA LYS A 103 1.76 -0.45 20.11
C LYS A 103 2.17 -1.46 21.14
N LEU A 104 1.24 -2.33 21.53
CA LEU A 104 1.56 -3.52 22.31
C LEU A 104 2.54 -4.41 21.51
N ARG A 105 3.59 -4.86 22.17
CA ARG A 105 4.64 -5.69 21.57
C ARG A 105 4.70 -7.03 22.26
N ASN A 106 4.79 -8.08 21.45
CA ASN A 106 4.94 -9.44 21.95
C ASN A 106 6.40 -9.80 22.28
N SER A 107 7.37 -8.98 21.87
CA SER A 107 8.80 -9.19 22.15
C SER A 107 9.54 -7.87 22.34
N PRO A 108 10.56 -7.83 23.21
CA PRO A 108 11.38 -6.62 23.38
C PRO A 108 12.10 -6.30 22.06
N ARG A 109 12.16 -5.02 21.72
CA ARG A 109 13.05 -4.54 20.66
C ARG A 109 14.47 -4.51 21.19
N THR A 110 15.36 -5.25 20.54
CA THR A 110 16.81 -5.12 20.73
C THR A 110 17.33 -3.87 19.95
N ALA A 111 18.27 -4.00 19.06
CA ALA A 111 18.96 -2.89 18.38
C ALA A 111 18.08 -1.89 17.56
N SER A 112 16.77 -2.15 17.35
CA SER A 112 15.90 -1.27 16.56
C SER A 112 15.07 -0.27 17.39
N ALA A 113 15.12 -0.35 18.73
CA ALA A 113 14.33 0.55 19.59
C ALA A 113 14.78 2.01 19.46
N ALA A 114 16.07 2.26 19.46
CA ALA A 114 16.65 3.61 19.34
C ALA A 114 16.34 4.29 17.99
N ARG A 115 16.02 3.50 16.94
CA ARG A 115 15.73 4.02 15.60
C ARG A 115 14.24 4.21 15.34
N ALA A 116 13.35 3.84 16.27
CA ALA A 116 11.91 3.93 16.07
C ALA A 116 11.46 5.38 15.80
N GLY A 117 10.76 5.60 14.69
CA GLY A 117 10.27 6.91 14.30
C GLY A 117 11.33 7.90 13.80
N THR A 118 12.62 7.57 13.85
CA THR A 118 13.68 8.41 13.27
C THR A 118 13.73 8.29 11.76
N VAL A 119 14.47 9.18 11.10
CA VAL A 119 14.70 9.16 9.66
C VAL A 119 16.06 8.54 9.37
N ASN A 120 16.12 7.56 8.48
CA ASN A 120 17.39 6.99 8.03
C ASN A 120 18.19 8.05 7.26
N ALA A 121 19.46 8.25 7.62
CA ALA A 121 20.32 9.28 7.04
C ALA A 121 20.60 9.06 5.54
N VAL A 122 20.73 7.79 5.12
CA VAL A 122 21.05 7.41 3.73
C VAL A 122 19.81 7.45 2.85
N THR A 123 18.75 6.75 3.24
CA THR A 123 17.54 6.59 2.42
C THR A 123 16.54 7.72 2.59
N ARG A 124 16.72 8.57 3.62
CA ARG A 124 15.74 9.57 4.05
C ARG A 124 14.36 9.00 4.37
N LYS A 125 14.23 7.70 4.46
CA LYS A 125 13.01 7.00 4.80
C LYS A 125 12.87 6.88 6.33
N ARG A 126 11.66 7.16 6.83
CA ARG A 126 11.37 7.04 8.26
C ARG A 126 11.29 5.57 8.68
N TYR A 127 11.91 5.24 9.80
CA TYR A 127 11.68 3.95 10.47
C TYR A 127 10.28 3.91 11.07
N LEU A 128 9.71 2.71 11.15
CA LEU A 128 8.41 2.53 11.78
C LEU A 128 8.46 2.98 13.23
N GLY A 129 7.54 3.88 13.60
CA GLY A 129 7.36 4.34 14.97
C GLY A 129 6.60 3.32 15.83
N ASP A 130 6.56 3.61 17.12
CA ASP A 130 5.84 2.80 18.11
C ASP A 130 4.37 3.18 18.19
N GLN A 131 4.01 4.37 17.72
CA GLN A 131 2.62 4.83 17.65
C GLN A 131 1.87 4.24 16.45
N TYR A 132 0.54 4.25 16.53
CA TYR A 132 -0.29 3.84 15.41
C TYR A 132 -0.26 4.88 14.29
N GLU A 133 0.11 4.45 13.08
CA GLU A 133 0.08 5.32 11.90
C GLU A 133 -1.38 5.67 11.53
N PRO A 134 -1.64 6.89 11.01
CA PRO A 134 -2.98 7.31 10.60
C PRO A 134 -3.70 6.33 9.66
N ARG A 135 -2.96 5.68 8.77
CA ARG A 135 -3.50 4.63 7.88
C ARG A 135 -3.99 3.41 8.65
N THR A 136 -3.33 3.03 9.74
CA THR A 136 -3.73 1.91 10.60
C THR A 136 -5.02 2.24 11.34
N VAL A 137 -5.16 3.49 11.83
CA VAL A 137 -6.38 3.95 12.48
C VAL A 137 -7.55 3.95 11.50
N ARG A 138 -7.36 4.50 10.29
CA ARG A 138 -8.38 4.50 9.23
C ARG A 138 -8.82 3.10 8.83
N HIS A 139 -7.86 2.18 8.70
CA HIS A 139 -8.17 0.78 8.42
C HIS A 139 -8.97 0.15 9.57
N GLY A 140 -8.57 0.39 10.83
CA GLY A 140 -9.32 -0.06 12.00
C GLY A 140 -10.75 0.45 12.00
N ASN A 141 -10.97 1.73 11.72
CA ASN A 141 -12.31 2.30 11.60
C ASN A 141 -13.14 1.64 10.49
N ALA A 142 -12.54 1.32 9.34
CA ALA A 142 -13.22 0.61 8.27
C ALA A 142 -13.61 -0.82 8.68
N VAL A 143 -12.73 -1.52 9.41
CA VAL A 143 -13.00 -2.86 9.99
C VAL A 143 -14.18 -2.79 10.94
N LEU A 144 -14.17 -1.86 11.88
CA LEU A 144 -15.26 -1.69 12.86
C LEU A 144 -16.57 -1.34 12.16
N ARG A 145 -16.54 -0.45 11.17
CA ARG A 145 -17.74 -0.09 10.44
C ARG A 145 -18.36 -1.29 9.74
N SER A 146 -17.55 -2.09 9.04
CA SER A 146 -18.01 -3.32 8.35
C SER A 146 -18.55 -4.37 9.34
N PHE A 147 -17.91 -4.51 10.50
CA PHE A 147 -18.36 -5.39 11.56
C PHE A 147 -19.73 -4.98 12.11
N TYR A 148 -19.93 -3.71 12.42
CA TYR A 148 -21.21 -3.23 12.95
C TYR A 148 -22.31 -3.18 11.89
N GLU A 149 -22.01 -2.91 10.63
CA GLU A 149 -22.96 -3.03 9.51
C GLU A 149 -23.51 -4.45 9.42
N TYR A 150 -22.64 -5.46 9.43
CA TYR A 150 -23.04 -6.87 9.42
C TYR A 150 -23.98 -7.23 10.57
N TRP A 151 -23.68 -6.80 11.80
CA TRP A 151 -24.51 -7.14 12.95
C TRP A 151 -25.84 -6.39 12.96
N ILE A 152 -25.89 -5.17 12.51
CA ILE A 152 -27.11 -4.38 12.37
C ILE A 152 -28.05 -5.01 11.32
N GLU A 153 -27.50 -5.46 10.19
CA GLU A 153 -28.24 -6.20 9.15
C GLU A 153 -28.87 -7.48 9.69
N LEU A 154 -28.24 -8.14 10.65
CA LEU A 154 -28.77 -9.35 11.32
C LEU A 154 -29.71 -9.04 12.49
N GLY A 155 -30.01 -7.78 12.78
CA GLY A 155 -30.81 -7.37 13.93
C GLY A 155 -30.10 -7.57 15.28
N GLY A 156 -28.78 -7.77 15.30
CA GLY A 156 -27.92 -7.83 16.46
C GLY A 156 -27.06 -6.57 16.60
N GLY A 157 -26.46 -6.38 17.77
CA GLY A 157 -25.60 -5.23 18.01
C GLY A 157 -26.33 -3.91 18.29
N PRO A 158 -25.65 -2.77 18.20
CA PRO A 158 -26.23 -1.48 18.49
C PRO A 158 -27.24 -1.06 17.41
N LEU A 159 -28.24 -0.26 17.77
CA LEU A 159 -29.27 0.24 16.82
C LEU A 159 -28.69 1.10 15.69
N VAL A 160 -27.57 1.75 15.93
CA VAL A 160 -26.88 2.63 14.97
C VAL A 160 -25.41 2.29 14.93
N ASN A 161 -24.84 2.27 13.72
CA ASN A 161 -23.41 2.00 13.57
C ASN A 161 -22.58 3.06 14.34
N PRO A 162 -21.79 2.65 15.35
CA PRO A 162 -20.98 3.57 16.15
C PRO A 162 -19.90 4.29 15.33
N VAL A 163 -19.53 3.74 14.16
CA VAL A 163 -18.59 4.37 13.23
C VAL A 163 -19.34 5.30 12.28
N VAL A 164 -19.61 6.50 12.75
CA VAL A 164 -20.43 7.49 12.07
C VAL A 164 -19.77 8.02 10.80
N LEU A 165 -20.58 8.18 9.75
CA LEU A 165 -20.18 8.88 8.52
C LEU A 165 -20.53 10.37 8.61
N ASP A 166 -19.58 11.22 8.23
CA ASP A 166 -19.83 12.62 7.98
C ASP A 166 -20.23 12.80 6.51
N ARG A 167 -21.49 13.20 6.32
CA ARG A 167 -22.08 13.44 5.00
C ARG A 167 -22.25 14.93 4.70
N ARG A 168 -21.86 15.81 5.62
CA ARG A 168 -22.04 17.26 5.48
C ARG A 168 -21.12 17.82 4.40
N GLY A 169 -21.64 18.77 3.63
CA GLY A 169 -20.87 19.53 2.64
C GLY A 169 -20.43 18.74 1.39
N ARG A 170 -21.07 17.60 1.09
CA ARG A 170 -20.84 16.89 -0.16
C ARG A 170 -21.91 17.25 -1.18
N TRP A 171 -21.45 17.90 -2.21
CA TRP A 171 -22.21 18.22 -3.43
C TRP A 171 -21.81 17.28 -4.56
N PRO A 172 -22.67 17.03 -5.57
CA PRO A 172 -22.26 16.36 -6.80
C PRO A 172 -21.04 17.06 -7.38
N ASN A 173 -20.04 16.30 -7.86
CA ASN A 173 -18.95 16.88 -8.62
C ASN A 173 -19.40 17.23 -10.03
N GLU A 174 -18.62 18.04 -10.75
CA GLU A 174 -18.91 18.48 -12.12
C GLU A 174 -19.11 17.32 -13.11
N HIS A 175 -18.55 16.15 -12.82
CA HIS A 175 -18.64 14.94 -13.64
C HIS A 175 -19.72 13.97 -13.15
N HIS A 176 -20.56 14.38 -12.19
CA HIS A 176 -21.66 13.54 -11.74
C HIS A 176 -22.70 13.37 -12.87
N ASN A 177 -23.05 12.11 -13.14
CA ASN A 177 -24.12 11.81 -14.10
C ASN A 177 -25.47 12.36 -13.58
N PRO A 178 -26.08 13.35 -14.23
CA PRO A 178 -27.34 13.97 -13.76
C PRO A 178 -28.52 13.00 -13.78
N LEU A 179 -28.43 11.89 -14.54
CA LEU A 179 -29.50 10.87 -14.61
C LEU A 179 -29.39 9.84 -13.46
N ALA A 180 -28.31 9.84 -12.70
CA ALA A 180 -28.14 8.97 -11.54
C ALA A 180 -28.38 9.77 -10.25
N PRO A 181 -29.19 9.27 -9.29
CA PRO A 181 -29.37 9.95 -8.01
C PRO A 181 -28.01 10.12 -7.31
N PHE A 182 -27.67 11.35 -6.95
CA PHE A 182 -26.47 11.62 -6.19
C PHE A 182 -26.58 11.00 -4.79
N ARG A 183 -25.73 10.03 -4.51
CA ARG A 183 -25.58 9.44 -3.18
C ARG A 183 -24.28 9.93 -2.58
N PRO A 184 -24.30 10.85 -1.60
CA PRO A 184 -23.07 11.32 -0.98
C PRO A 184 -22.40 10.16 -0.22
N GLU A 185 -21.25 9.70 -0.71
CA GLU A 185 -20.40 8.79 0.06
C GLU A 185 -19.86 9.52 1.27
N GLY A 186 -20.34 9.17 2.47
CA GLY A 186 -19.85 9.73 3.71
C GLY A 186 -18.38 9.37 3.97
N LYS A 187 -17.63 10.30 4.53
CA LYS A 187 -16.31 9.97 5.12
C LYS A 187 -16.50 9.55 6.56
N ILE A 188 -15.78 8.51 7.00
CA ILE A 188 -15.77 8.15 8.42
C ILE A 188 -15.29 9.38 9.22
N ARG A 189 -16.13 9.84 10.16
CA ARG A 189 -15.98 11.12 10.87
C ARG A 189 -14.64 11.21 11.60
N TYR A 190 -14.23 10.15 12.30
CA TYR A 190 -13.03 10.13 13.13
C TYR A 190 -11.80 9.57 12.43
N ASN A 191 -11.75 9.66 11.08
CA ASN A 191 -10.57 9.27 10.34
C ASN A 191 -9.50 10.37 10.40
N PRO A 192 -8.28 10.07 10.92
CA PRO A 192 -7.19 11.04 10.96
C PRO A 192 -6.72 11.38 9.53
N ARG A 193 -6.18 12.59 9.36
CA ARG A 193 -5.54 12.99 8.10
C ARG A 193 -4.30 12.14 7.85
N VAL A 194 -4.18 11.60 6.64
CA VAL A 194 -2.98 10.87 6.22
C VAL A 194 -2.08 11.83 5.46
N PRO A 195 -0.85 12.08 5.93
CA PRO A 195 0.10 12.90 5.19
C PRO A 195 0.37 12.28 3.82
N ARG A 196 0.32 13.08 2.77
CA ARG A 196 0.83 12.67 1.46
C ARG A 196 2.34 12.58 1.55
N ARG A 197 2.88 11.42 1.25
CA ARG A 197 4.34 11.19 1.19
C ARG A 197 4.66 10.85 -0.25
N ALA A 198 5.54 11.60 -0.88
CA ALA A 198 6.06 11.23 -2.18
C ALA A 198 6.76 9.87 -2.09
N PRO A 199 6.48 8.94 -3.02
CA PRO A 199 7.22 7.69 -3.10
C PRO A 199 8.69 8.01 -3.40
N ARG A 200 9.58 7.26 -2.78
CA ARG A 200 11.01 7.41 -3.00
C ARG A 200 11.51 6.25 -3.82
N ALA A 201 12.03 6.56 -4.99
CA ALA A 201 12.78 5.60 -5.76
C ALA A 201 14.17 5.41 -5.15
N MET A 202 14.71 4.23 -5.33
CA MET A 202 16.10 3.93 -5.01
C MET A 202 16.97 4.44 -6.16
N PRO A 203 17.99 5.29 -5.91
CA PRO A 203 18.99 5.66 -6.91
C PRO A 203 19.71 4.43 -7.47
N ASP A 204 20.20 4.52 -8.69
CA ASP A 204 20.84 3.38 -9.37
C ASP A 204 22.12 2.93 -8.68
N GLU A 205 22.91 3.86 -8.14
CA GLU A 205 24.11 3.56 -7.36
C GLU A 205 23.74 2.74 -6.11
N ARG A 206 22.64 3.10 -5.43
CA ARG A 206 22.15 2.39 -4.25
C ARG A 206 21.56 1.03 -4.59
N TRP A 207 20.95 0.90 -5.77
CA TRP A 207 20.54 -0.40 -6.29
C TRP A 207 21.75 -1.30 -6.50
N ASN A 208 22.81 -0.81 -7.14
CA ASN A 208 24.02 -1.57 -7.42
C ASN A 208 24.73 -2.01 -6.12
N GLU A 209 24.83 -1.13 -5.12
CA GLU A 209 25.36 -1.46 -3.80
C GLU A 209 24.52 -2.55 -3.10
N LEU A 210 23.19 -2.42 -3.14
CA LEU A 210 22.28 -3.40 -2.55
C LEU A 210 22.43 -4.75 -3.24
N PHE A 211 22.45 -4.75 -4.57
CA PHE A 211 22.56 -5.96 -5.37
C PHE A 211 23.92 -6.69 -5.16
N ALA A 212 25.00 -5.93 -5.09
CA ALA A 212 26.34 -6.47 -4.77
C ALA A 212 26.42 -7.08 -3.36
N GLY A 213 25.65 -6.52 -2.41
CA GLY A 213 25.55 -7.04 -1.04
C GLY A 213 24.74 -8.34 -0.89
N LEU A 214 24.08 -8.83 -1.95
CA LEU A 214 23.34 -10.09 -1.93
C LEU A 214 24.29 -11.30 -1.97
N ARG A 215 23.98 -12.31 -1.17
CA ARG A 215 24.87 -13.46 -0.95
C ARG A 215 24.47 -14.71 -1.74
N SER A 216 23.36 -14.71 -2.46
CA SER A 216 22.87 -15.89 -3.18
C SER A 216 22.24 -15.53 -4.50
N ASP A 217 22.37 -16.41 -5.47
CA ASP A 217 21.76 -16.23 -6.80
C ASP A 217 20.24 -16.21 -6.73
N ARG A 218 19.64 -16.97 -5.78
CA ARG A 218 18.22 -16.88 -5.49
C ARG A 218 17.78 -15.46 -5.12
N ASP A 219 18.50 -14.83 -4.18
CA ASP A 219 18.16 -13.49 -3.70
C ASP A 219 18.36 -12.45 -4.81
N ARG A 220 19.43 -12.62 -5.62
CA ARG A 220 19.66 -11.81 -6.83
C ARG A 220 18.55 -11.99 -7.84
N ALA A 221 18.15 -13.23 -8.14
CA ALA A 221 17.06 -13.54 -9.07
C ALA A 221 15.73 -12.89 -8.65
N ILE A 222 15.33 -13.04 -7.37
CA ILE A 222 14.08 -12.44 -6.84
C ILE A 222 14.13 -10.92 -6.95
N LEU A 223 15.25 -10.29 -6.60
CA LEU A 223 15.34 -8.83 -6.59
C LEU A 223 15.47 -8.26 -8.01
N ALA A 224 16.22 -8.90 -8.90
CA ALA A 224 16.30 -8.52 -10.32
C ALA A 224 14.92 -8.62 -10.99
N LEU A 225 14.19 -9.71 -10.73
CA LEU A 225 12.82 -9.86 -11.22
C LEU A 225 11.89 -8.80 -10.62
N GLY A 226 12.05 -8.47 -9.33
CA GLY A 226 11.27 -7.45 -8.65
C GLY A 226 11.47 -6.04 -9.18
N ILE A 227 12.72 -5.65 -9.49
CA ILE A 227 13.04 -4.31 -10.01
C ILE A 227 12.66 -4.16 -11.48
N SER A 228 12.75 -5.22 -12.30
CA SER A 228 12.39 -5.16 -13.71
C SER A 228 10.89 -5.17 -13.93
N THR A 229 10.13 -6.00 -13.21
CA THR A 229 8.68 -6.16 -13.40
C THR A 229 7.83 -5.21 -12.56
N GLY A 230 8.37 -4.71 -11.45
CA GLY A 230 7.59 -3.97 -10.45
C GLY A 230 6.53 -4.81 -9.75
N ALA A 231 6.56 -6.14 -9.85
CA ALA A 231 5.59 -7.03 -9.21
C ALA A 231 5.64 -6.95 -7.69
N ARG A 232 4.51 -7.24 -7.03
CA ARG A 232 4.45 -7.27 -5.56
C ARG A 232 5.19 -8.49 -5.01
N ALA A 233 5.74 -8.38 -3.81
CA ALA A 233 6.44 -9.50 -3.16
C ALA A 233 5.65 -10.81 -3.18
N GLY A 234 4.36 -10.77 -2.85
CA GLY A 234 3.52 -11.96 -2.86
C GLY A 234 3.22 -12.50 -4.27
N GLU A 235 3.22 -11.64 -5.30
CA GLU A 235 3.09 -12.03 -6.71
C GLU A 235 4.35 -12.77 -7.15
N LEU A 236 5.54 -12.25 -6.83
CA LEU A 236 6.83 -12.90 -7.13
C LEU A 236 7.03 -14.22 -6.38
N LEU A 237 6.68 -14.26 -5.09
CA LEU A 237 6.83 -15.46 -4.28
C LEU A 237 5.87 -16.58 -4.69
N GLY A 238 4.78 -16.25 -5.38
CA GLY A 238 3.81 -17.21 -5.90
C GLY A 238 4.18 -17.82 -7.26
N VAL A 239 5.27 -17.36 -7.91
CA VAL A 239 5.73 -17.87 -9.21
C VAL A 239 6.15 -19.34 -9.10
N ARG A 240 5.77 -20.14 -10.10
CA ARG A 240 6.12 -21.56 -10.24
C ARG A 240 7.07 -21.77 -11.41
N GLY A 241 7.63 -22.97 -11.55
CA GLY A 241 8.49 -23.31 -12.69
C GLY A 241 7.82 -23.09 -14.05
N CYS A 242 6.53 -23.47 -14.17
CA CYS A 242 5.75 -23.31 -15.41
C CYS A 242 5.31 -21.85 -15.71
N ASP A 243 5.59 -20.91 -14.82
CA ASP A 243 5.23 -19.51 -14.99
C ASP A 243 6.34 -18.68 -15.66
N LEU A 244 7.40 -19.33 -16.15
CA LEU A 244 8.52 -18.70 -16.85
C LEU A 244 8.45 -19.01 -18.35
N ASP A 245 8.41 -17.97 -19.15
CA ASP A 245 8.68 -18.07 -20.59
C ASP A 245 10.11 -17.60 -20.85
N TRP A 246 10.97 -18.57 -21.16
CA TRP A 246 12.41 -18.34 -21.37
C TRP A 246 12.70 -17.68 -22.71
N GLY A 247 11.84 -17.91 -23.72
CA GLY A 247 12.00 -17.36 -25.07
C GLY A 247 11.69 -15.88 -25.11
N GLU A 248 10.51 -15.53 -24.62
CA GLU A 248 10.01 -14.15 -24.59
C GLU A 248 10.43 -13.38 -23.31
N GLN A 249 11.13 -14.03 -22.39
CA GLN A 249 11.54 -13.45 -21.08
C GLN A 249 10.37 -12.86 -20.29
N LEU A 250 9.28 -13.63 -20.22
CA LEU A 250 8.08 -13.26 -19.47
C LEU A 250 7.95 -14.08 -18.19
N VAL A 251 7.36 -13.47 -17.18
CA VAL A 251 6.95 -14.16 -15.94
C VAL A 251 5.45 -13.98 -15.73
N ARG A 252 4.75 -15.09 -15.52
CA ARG A 252 3.34 -15.07 -15.17
C ARG A 252 3.16 -14.88 -13.67
N VAL A 253 2.34 -13.94 -13.29
CA VAL A 253 2.01 -13.65 -11.88
C VAL A 253 0.51 -13.65 -11.66
N CYS A 254 0.07 -14.12 -10.49
CA CYS A 254 -1.31 -13.99 -10.02
C CYS A 254 -1.47 -12.68 -9.25
N ARG A 255 -2.27 -11.76 -9.76
CA ARG A 255 -2.43 -10.42 -9.19
C ARG A 255 -3.09 -10.44 -7.83
N LYS A 256 -2.49 -9.73 -6.88
CA LYS A 256 -3.07 -9.54 -5.54
C LYS A 256 -4.36 -8.69 -5.66
N GLY A 257 -5.46 -9.19 -5.20
CA GLY A 257 -6.78 -8.55 -5.26
C GLY A 257 -7.68 -9.25 -6.27
N SER A 258 -7.51 -9.00 -7.56
CA SER A 258 -8.34 -9.59 -8.61
C SER A 258 -8.17 -11.10 -8.77
N GLY A 259 -6.98 -11.64 -8.45
CA GLY A 259 -6.65 -13.03 -8.76
C GLY A 259 -6.33 -13.28 -10.24
N ALA A 260 -6.39 -12.26 -11.08
CA ALA A 260 -6.11 -12.38 -12.50
C ALA A 260 -4.65 -12.80 -12.75
N GLU A 261 -4.43 -13.69 -13.69
CA GLU A 261 -3.11 -14.04 -14.20
C GLU A 261 -2.65 -12.99 -15.22
N GLN A 262 -1.40 -12.60 -15.12
CA GLN A 262 -0.80 -11.64 -16.05
C GLN A 262 0.65 -11.99 -16.33
N TRP A 263 1.03 -11.95 -17.60
CA TRP A 263 2.40 -12.03 -18.04
C TRP A 263 3.09 -10.67 -17.91
N LEU A 264 4.28 -10.65 -17.35
CA LEU A 264 5.10 -9.46 -17.15
C LEU A 264 6.44 -9.64 -17.84
N PRO A 265 6.90 -8.68 -18.64
CA PRO A 265 8.25 -8.70 -19.20
C PRO A 265 9.26 -8.48 -18.07
N ALA A 266 10.34 -9.26 -18.09
CA ALA A 266 11.44 -9.11 -17.16
C ALA A 266 12.76 -8.92 -17.90
N SER A 267 13.75 -8.31 -17.23
CA SER A 267 15.04 -8.08 -17.86
C SER A 267 15.79 -9.38 -18.14
N PRO A 268 16.60 -9.43 -19.23
CA PRO A 268 17.49 -10.57 -19.51
C PRO A 268 18.34 -10.96 -18.30
N GLU A 269 18.85 -9.97 -17.56
CA GLU A 269 19.63 -10.18 -16.35
C GLU A 269 18.86 -10.98 -15.29
N ALA A 270 17.57 -10.71 -15.09
CA ALA A 270 16.74 -11.46 -14.15
C ALA A 270 16.69 -12.95 -14.53
N PHE A 271 16.54 -13.27 -15.81
CA PHE A 271 16.54 -14.64 -16.31
C PHE A 271 17.91 -15.33 -16.18
N VAL A 272 19.02 -14.60 -16.35
CA VAL A 272 20.36 -15.11 -16.05
C VAL A 272 20.47 -15.53 -14.60
N TRP A 273 20.06 -14.68 -13.66
CA TRP A 273 20.10 -15.00 -12.23
C TRP A 273 19.16 -16.13 -11.84
N ILE A 274 17.97 -16.23 -12.47
CA ILE A 274 17.08 -17.39 -12.27
C ILE A 274 17.77 -18.67 -12.73
N ARG A 275 18.43 -18.67 -13.88
CA ARG A 275 19.16 -19.85 -14.40
C ARG A 275 20.30 -20.27 -13.49
N LEU A 276 21.10 -19.32 -13.01
CA LEU A 276 22.18 -19.59 -12.06
C LEU A 276 21.64 -20.17 -10.75
N TYR A 277 20.53 -19.64 -10.25
CA TYR A 277 19.88 -20.16 -9.06
C TYR A 277 19.36 -21.59 -9.27
N LEU A 278 18.70 -21.86 -10.39
CA LEU A 278 18.16 -23.19 -10.71
C LEU A 278 19.26 -24.23 -10.91
N ALA A 279 20.41 -23.84 -11.45
CA ALA A 279 21.55 -24.74 -11.62
C ALA A 279 22.10 -25.30 -10.28
N GLY A 280 21.84 -24.59 -9.17
CA GLY A 280 22.16 -25.03 -7.80
C GLY A 280 21.06 -25.81 -7.09
N LEU A 281 19.99 -26.16 -7.79
CA LEU A 281 18.86 -26.93 -7.24
C LEU A 281 18.75 -28.29 -7.93
N ASP A 282 18.09 -29.23 -7.23
CA ASP A 282 17.55 -30.41 -7.87
C ASP A 282 16.49 -29.98 -8.93
N PRO A 283 16.29 -30.74 -10.03
CA PRO A 283 15.31 -30.40 -11.05
C PRO A 283 13.93 -30.13 -10.40
N LEU A 284 13.32 -29.00 -10.76
CA LEU A 284 11.99 -28.63 -10.26
C LEU A 284 10.92 -29.15 -11.20
N GLU A 285 9.86 -29.69 -10.61
CA GLU A 285 8.64 -29.97 -11.35
C GLU A 285 7.95 -28.68 -11.80
N PRO A 286 7.31 -28.65 -12.98
CA PRO A 286 6.75 -27.41 -13.55
C PRO A 286 5.77 -26.67 -12.61
N ARG A 287 5.03 -27.39 -11.79
CA ARG A 287 4.03 -26.83 -10.86
C ARG A 287 4.58 -26.52 -9.47
N GLU A 288 5.83 -26.85 -9.19
CA GLU A 288 6.46 -26.52 -7.92
C GLU A 288 6.74 -25.02 -7.79
N PRO A 289 6.77 -24.49 -6.56
CA PRO A 289 7.22 -23.13 -6.31
C PRO A 289 8.61 -22.89 -6.87
N LEU A 290 8.84 -21.76 -7.54
CA LEU A 290 10.13 -21.41 -8.08
C LEU A 290 11.18 -21.15 -6.97
N TRP A 291 10.75 -20.62 -5.83
CA TRP A 291 11.65 -20.10 -4.80
C TRP A 291 11.71 -21.00 -3.59
N TRP A 292 12.87 -21.56 -3.30
CA TRP A 292 13.11 -22.46 -2.17
C TRP A 292 14.10 -21.86 -1.16
N THR A 293 13.97 -22.25 0.13
CA THR A 293 14.94 -21.88 1.15
C THR A 293 16.31 -22.48 0.85
N LEU A 294 17.40 -21.72 1.11
CA LEU A 294 18.76 -22.20 0.86
C LEU A 294 19.16 -23.32 1.83
N ARG A 295 18.63 -23.28 3.05
CA ARG A 295 18.89 -24.28 4.08
C ARG A 295 17.75 -25.29 4.12
N ARG A 296 18.10 -26.56 4.22
CA ARG A 296 17.16 -27.62 4.57
C ARG A 296 16.93 -27.57 6.08
N ARG A 297 15.68 -27.71 6.51
CA ARG A 297 15.30 -27.80 7.93
C ARG A 297 14.47 -29.04 8.13
N ASP A 298 14.64 -29.67 9.30
CA ASP A 298 13.77 -30.74 9.73
C ASP A 298 12.47 -30.15 10.33
N HIS A 299 11.36 -30.59 9.80
CA HIS A 299 10.02 -30.25 10.28
C HIS A 299 9.25 -31.47 10.77
N GLY A 300 9.98 -32.54 11.13
CA GLY A 300 9.40 -33.81 11.56
C GLY A 300 9.42 -34.91 10.50
N ASP A 301 9.58 -34.53 9.22
CA ASP A 301 9.60 -35.45 8.05
C ASP A 301 10.98 -35.51 7.39
N GLY A 302 12.05 -35.12 8.10
CA GLY A 302 13.42 -35.05 7.60
C GLY A 302 13.80 -33.69 7.03
N LEU A 303 15.07 -33.58 6.63
CA LEU A 303 15.69 -32.34 6.16
C LEU A 303 15.17 -31.95 4.76
N ARG A 304 14.26 -30.98 4.69
CA ARG A 304 13.69 -30.48 3.43
C ARG A 304 13.85 -28.97 3.27
N ARG A 305 13.90 -28.52 2.02
CA ARG A 305 13.74 -27.10 1.68
C ARG A 305 12.27 -26.75 1.76
N GLN A 306 11.98 -25.50 2.10
CA GLN A 306 10.62 -24.96 2.14
C GLN A 306 10.46 -23.85 1.10
N PRO A 307 9.27 -23.64 0.54
CA PRO A 307 9.01 -22.45 -0.28
C PRO A 307 9.35 -21.17 0.49
N VAL A 308 9.95 -20.21 -0.22
CA VAL A 308 10.31 -18.91 0.37
C VAL A 308 9.03 -18.14 0.71
N ASN A 309 8.86 -17.79 1.96
CA ASN A 309 7.79 -16.94 2.42
C ASN A 309 8.23 -15.46 2.51
N TYR A 310 7.26 -14.57 2.79
CA TYR A 310 7.52 -13.13 2.87
C TYR A 310 8.52 -12.77 3.99
N GLU A 311 8.50 -13.47 5.11
CA GLU A 311 9.43 -13.21 6.22
C GLU A 311 10.88 -13.60 5.85
N ALA A 312 11.06 -14.68 5.08
CA ALA A 312 12.38 -15.06 4.57
C ALA A 312 12.93 -13.99 3.61
N LEU A 313 12.09 -13.47 2.70
CA LEU A 313 12.47 -12.36 1.80
C LEU A 313 12.76 -11.07 2.59
N ARG A 314 11.96 -10.76 3.60
CA ARG A 314 12.20 -9.63 4.49
C ARG A 314 13.52 -9.75 5.24
N ALA A 315 13.93 -10.96 5.62
CA ALA A 315 15.23 -11.21 6.26
C ALA A 315 16.41 -10.93 5.31
N VAL A 316 16.25 -11.11 3.99
CA VAL A 316 17.24 -10.69 2.98
C VAL A 316 17.47 -9.19 3.07
N PHE A 317 16.41 -8.40 2.98
CA PHE A 317 16.52 -6.95 3.13
C PHE A 317 17.08 -6.52 4.48
N LYS A 318 16.72 -7.20 5.58
CA LYS A 318 17.26 -6.88 6.89
C LYS A 318 18.78 -7.02 6.93
N ARG A 319 19.33 -8.09 6.33
CA ARG A 319 20.78 -8.31 6.27
C ARG A 319 21.51 -7.25 5.46
N VAL A 320 21.01 -6.97 4.25
CA VAL A 320 21.66 -5.97 3.37
C VAL A 320 21.50 -4.55 3.93
N ASN A 321 20.37 -4.23 4.51
CA ASN A 321 20.14 -2.94 5.16
C ASN A 321 21.09 -2.71 6.36
N VAL A 322 21.42 -3.75 7.11
CA VAL A 322 22.42 -3.65 8.19
C VAL A 322 23.80 -3.38 7.61
N LEU A 323 24.17 -4.05 6.51
CA LEU A 323 25.45 -3.87 5.83
C LEU A 323 25.61 -2.43 5.28
N LEU A 324 24.55 -1.90 4.66
CA LEU A 324 24.59 -0.62 3.94
C LEU A 324 24.08 0.58 4.78
N GLY A 325 23.67 0.36 6.03
CA GLY A 325 23.08 1.42 6.86
C GLY A 325 21.73 1.94 6.33
N THR A 326 21.00 1.14 5.55
CA THR A 326 19.77 1.52 4.85
C THR A 326 18.50 0.93 5.50
N ASN A 327 17.32 1.20 4.93
CA ASN A 327 16.05 0.59 5.35
C ASN A 327 15.12 0.30 4.16
N TYR A 328 15.68 -0.18 3.07
CA TYR A 328 14.94 -0.58 1.87
C TYR A 328 14.08 -1.84 2.10
N SER A 329 13.07 -2.00 1.25
CA SER A 329 12.13 -3.11 1.25
C SER A 329 11.69 -3.45 -0.17
N MET A 330 11.03 -4.58 -0.39
CA MET A 330 10.42 -4.93 -1.68
C MET A 330 9.48 -3.86 -2.23
N HIS A 331 8.83 -3.11 -1.36
CA HIS A 331 7.95 -2.03 -1.81
C HIS A 331 8.72 -0.87 -2.44
N ASP A 332 9.93 -0.59 -1.93
CA ASP A 332 10.81 0.44 -2.52
C ASP A 332 11.31 0.01 -3.90
N LEU A 333 11.59 -1.29 -4.14
CA LEU A 333 11.91 -1.80 -5.48
C LEU A 333 10.76 -1.57 -6.47
N ARG A 334 9.54 -1.91 -6.06
CA ARG A 334 8.36 -1.68 -6.90
C ARG A 334 8.17 -0.18 -7.21
N HIS A 335 8.38 0.71 -6.22
CA HIS A 335 8.34 2.15 -6.46
C HIS A 335 9.45 2.59 -7.44
N THR A 336 10.63 2.02 -7.31
CA THR A 336 11.75 2.30 -8.22
C THR A 336 11.43 1.85 -9.65
N ALA A 337 10.95 0.63 -9.82
CA ALA A 337 10.51 0.11 -11.12
C ALA A 337 9.45 1.02 -11.76
N ALA A 338 8.43 1.37 -10.99
CA ALA A 338 7.35 2.20 -11.46
C ALA A 338 7.81 3.62 -11.85
N LEU A 339 8.72 4.22 -11.06
CA LEU A 339 9.27 5.53 -11.40
C LEU A 339 10.19 5.47 -12.64
N ARG A 340 11.00 4.41 -12.79
CA ARG A 340 11.79 4.20 -14.00
C ARG A 340 10.90 4.12 -15.23
N MET A 341 9.84 3.29 -15.18
CA MET A 341 8.86 3.17 -16.26
C MET A 341 8.13 4.49 -16.53
N SER A 342 7.75 5.24 -15.51
CA SER A 342 7.02 6.51 -15.69
C SER A 342 7.86 7.65 -16.27
N ARG A 343 9.19 7.53 -16.21
CA ARG A 343 10.16 8.49 -16.80
C ARG A 343 10.63 8.10 -18.20
N ASP A 344 10.28 6.91 -18.63
CA ASP A 344 10.62 6.44 -19.98
C ASP A 344 9.62 7.02 -20.97
N GLU A 345 10.11 7.79 -21.94
CA GLU A 345 9.29 8.47 -22.95
C GLU A 345 8.61 7.48 -23.92
N SER A 346 9.12 6.25 -24.02
CA SER A 346 8.53 5.19 -24.85
C SER A 346 7.31 4.53 -24.20
N LEU A 347 7.09 4.73 -22.89
CA LEU A 347 6.01 4.12 -22.13
C LEU A 347 4.91 5.12 -21.77
N THR A 348 3.67 4.75 -22.03
CA THR A 348 2.53 5.55 -21.60
C THR A 348 2.20 5.27 -20.13
N MET A 349 1.53 6.20 -19.46
CA MET A 349 1.02 5.97 -18.09
C MET A 349 0.07 4.78 -18.00
N ARG A 350 -0.61 4.45 -19.11
CA ARG A 350 -1.48 3.28 -19.18
C ARG A 350 -0.67 1.98 -19.19
N ASP A 351 0.48 1.97 -19.87
CA ASP A 351 1.39 0.82 -19.85
C ASP A 351 1.91 0.58 -18.44
N VAL A 352 2.37 1.64 -17.76
CA VAL A 352 2.81 1.58 -16.36
C VAL A 352 1.69 1.08 -15.45
N GLN A 353 0.46 1.58 -15.62
CA GLN A 353 -0.71 1.11 -14.85
C GLN A 353 -0.95 -0.39 -15.07
N THR A 354 -0.91 -0.83 -16.33
CA THR A 354 -1.16 -2.21 -16.73
C THR A 354 -0.10 -3.14 -16.15
N ILE A 355 1.19 -2.81 -16.34
CA ILE A 355 2.30 -3.61 -15.80
C ILE A 355 2.27 -3.69 -14.27
N LEU A 356 1.96 -2.60 -13.59
CA LEU A 356 1.84 -2.59 -12.14
C LEU A 356 0.55 -3.25 -11.62
N GLY A 357 -0.47 -3.45 -12.45
CA GLY A 357 -1.76 -3.99 -12.05
C GLY A 357 -2.48 -3.07 -11.06
N HIS A 358 -2.54 -1.77 -11.36
CA HIS A 358 -3.32 -0.81 -10.60
C HIS A 358 -4.74 -0.73 -11.18
N ALA A 359 -5.76 -0.97 -10.34
CA ALA A 359 -7.15 -0.92 -10.76
C ALA A 359 -7.58 0.48 -11.25
N HIS A 360 -6.98 1.55 -10.72
CA HIS A 360 -7.28 2.93 -11.06
C HIS A 360 -6.03 3.68 -11.52
N LEU A 361 -6.15 4.45 -12.60
CA LEU A 361 -5.07 5.29 -13.12
C LEU A 361 -4.63 6.34 -12.08
N SER A 362 -5.56 6.87 -11.28
CA SER A 362 -5.27 7.78 -10.18
C SER A 362 -4.25 7.21 -9.19
N THR A 363 -4.28 5.90 -8.92
CA THR A 363 -3.29 5.26 -8.04
C THR A 363 -1.88 5.33 -8.63
N THR A 364 -1.75 5.22 -9.95
CA THR A 364 -0.47 5.37 -10.65
C THR A 364 -0.07 6.83 -10.70
N ALA A 365 -1.00 7.72 -11.08
CA ALA A 365 -0.79 9.14 -11.16
C ALA A 365 -0.42 9.78 -9.81
N ASP A 366 -1.18 9.51 -8.75
CA ASP A 366 -0.97 10.06 -7.40
C ASP A 366 0.38 9.66 -6.78
N VAL A 367 0.94 8.54 -7.24
CA VAL A 367 2.18 7.98 -6.68
C VAL A 367 3.40 8.34 -7.54
N TYR A 368 3.25 8.36 -8.86
CA TYR A 368 4.39 8.42 -9.80
C TYR A 368 4.42 9.70 -10.65
N LEU A 369 3.30 10.43 -10.76
CA LEU A 369 3.29 11.78 -11.34
C LEU A 369 3.63 12.87 -10.30
N VAL A 370 4.15 12.53 -9.13
CA VAL A 370 4.84 13.52 -8.29
C VAL A 370 6.17 13.81 -8.99
N GLU A 371 6.07 14.57 -10.07
CA GLU A 371 7.21 15.14 -10.75
C GLU A 371 7.97 16.02 -9.75
N ASP A 372 9.29 16.05 -9.88
CA ASP A 372 10.09 17.05 -9.21
C ASP A 372 9.57 18.43 -9.66
N GLU A 373 9.01 19.22 -8.76
CA GLU A 373 8.40 20.51 -9.03
C GLU A 373 9.39 21.42 -9.79
N ALA A 374 10.69 21.30 -9.50
CA ALA A 374 11.75 22.00 -10.21
C ALA A 374 11.83 21.58 -11.69
N GLU A 375 11.64 20.29 -11.98
CA GLU A 375 11.65 19.76 -13.36
C GLU A 375 10.42 20.22 -14.15
N VAL A 376 9.25 20.27 -13.51
CA VAL A 376 8.03 20.83 -14.13
C VAL A 376 8.23 22.30 -14.45
N ILE A 377 8.76 23.07 -13.52
CA ILE A 377 9.05 24.51 -13.72
C ILE A 377 10.02 24.69 -14.89
N ARG A 378 11.07 23.87 -14.96
CA ARG A 378 12.05 23.92 -16.06
C ARG A 378 11.40 23.68 -17.43
N ARG A 379 10.57 22.63 -17.57
CA ARG A 379 9.87 22.32 -18.81
C ARG A 379 8.86 23.37 -19.21
N VAL A 380 8.13 23.92 -18.25
CA VAL A 380 7.20 25.04 -18.51
C VAL A 380 7.96 26.27 -19.01
N ARG A 381 9.10 26.61 -18.37
CA ARG A 381 9.95 27.73 -18.85
C ARG A 381 10.46 27.50 -20.28
N GLN A 382 10.90 26.28 -20.61
CA GLN A 382 11.33 25.92 -21.97
C GLN A 382 10.18 26.06 -22.99
N HIS A 383 8.98 25.60 -22.60
CA HIS A 383 7.78 25.73 -23.44
C HIS A 383 7.43 27.21 -23.69
N LEU A 384 7.46 28.05 -22.68
CA LEU A 384 7.18 29.48 -22.80
C LEU A 384 8.22 30.18 -23.69
N ALA A 385 9.51 29.90 -23.52
CA ALA A 385 10.57 30.43 -24.35
C ALA A 385 10.42 29.99 -25.84
N ALA A 386 10.09 28.71 -26.07
CA ALA A 386 9.85 28.22 -27.44
C ALA A 386 8.60 28.84 -28.07
N ARG A 387 7.60 29.21 -27.26
CA ARG A 387 6.42 29.92 -27.75
C ARG A 387 6.74 31.38 -28.13
N GLU A 388 7.50 32.08 -27.31
CA GLU A 388 7.98 33.44 -27.63
C GLU A 388 8.78 33.47 -28.92
N GLN A 389 9.71 32.52 -29.11
CA GLN A 389 10.47 32.41 -30.37
C GLN A 389 9.57 32.15 -31.58
N ARG A 390 8.52 31.32 -31.45
CA ARG A 390 7.57 31.08 -32.53
C ARG A 390 6.71 32.32 -32.84
N VAL A 391 6.32 33.08 -31.84
CA VAL A 391 5.59 34.36 -32.05
C VAL A 391 6.47 35.39 -32.73
N GLN A 392 7.75 35.49 -32.37
CA GLN A 392 8.71 36.39 -33.03
C GLN A 392 9.05 35.96 -34.48
N GLN A 393 8.92 34.66 -34.80
CA GLN A 393 9.16 34.12 -36.14
C GLN A 393 7.89 34.07 -37.02
N SER A 394 6.72 34.32 -36.43
CA SER A 394 5.48 34.40 -37.18
C SER A 394 5.50 35.63 -38.07
N ALA A 395 5.36 35.42 -39.36
CA ALA A 395 5.21 36.52 -40.31
C ALA A 395 4.02 37.40 -39.89
N PRO A 396 4.12 38.71 -40.00
CA PRO A 396 3.01 39.59 -39.71
C PRO A 396 1.77 39.14 -40.51
N PRO A 397 0.55 39.20 -39.91
CA PRO A 397 -0.64 38.82 -40.64
C PRO A 397 -0.71 39.62 -41.96
N PRO A 398 -1.16 38.99 -43.05
CA PRO A 398 -1.29 39.69 -44.30
C PRO A 398 -2.18 40.91 -44.10
N ALA A 399 -1.76 42.06 -44.61
CA ALA A 399 -2.55 43.29 -44.52
C ALA A 399 -3.95 43.04 -45.08
N ALA A 400 -4.97 43.35 -44.28
CA ALA A 400 -6.34 43.29 -44.79
C ALA A 400 -6.48 44.20 -46.00
N ALA A 401 -7.24 43.79 -46.99
CA ALA A 401 -7.45 44.59 -48.21
C ALA A 401 -7.91 45.98 -47.86
N GLY A 402 -7.13 47.01 -48.19
CA GLY A 402 -7.44 48.41 -47.88
C GLY A 402 -6.54 49.08 -46.82
N TYR A 403 -5.59 48.35 -46.19
CA TYR A 403 -4.62 48.94 -45.28
C TYR A 403 -3.19 48.92 -45.89
N ASP A 404 -2.50 50.04 -45.79
CA ASP A 404 -1.10 50.10 -46.21
C ASP A 404 -0.22 49.44 -45.15
N ALA A 405 0.80 48.71 -45.60
CA ALA A 405 1.75 48.00 -44.74
C ALA A 405 2.52 48.99 -43.84
N GLY A 406 2.69 50.24 -44.25
CA GLY A 406 3.32 51.29 -43.49
C GLY A 406 2.46 51.74 -42.30
N ASP A 407 1.16 51.85 -42.50
CA ASP A 407 0.20 52.26 -41.42
C ASP A 407 0.09 51.17 -40.35
N LEU A 408 0.16 49.90 -40.75
CA LEU A 408 0.14 48.78 -39.81
C LEU A 408 1.40 48.70 -38.98
N SER A 409 2.59 49.06 -39.53
CA SER A 409 3.84 49.10 -38.82
C SER A 409 3.85 50.16 -37.70
N VAL A 410 3.21 51.33 -37.99
CA VAL A 410 3.04 52.40 -37.01
C VAL A 410 2.08 52.02 -35.88
N LEU A 411 0.95 51.36 -36.23
CA LEU A 411 -0.03 50.88 -35.27
C LEU A 411 0.47 49.79 -34.31
N PHE A 412 1.38 48.94 -34.77
CA PHE A 412 1.94 47.87 -33.98
C PHE A 412 3.36 48.14 -33.46
N GLY A 413 3.80 49.39 -33.49
CA GLY A 413 5.05 49.85 -32.82
C GLY A 413 6.34 49.50 -33.60
N GLY A 414 6.23 49.26 -34.90
CA GLY A 414 7.39 49.16 -35.78
C GLY A 414 7.88 50.55 -36.17
N THR A 415 9.17 50.85 -36.02
CA THR A 415 9.81 52.06 -36.55
C THR A 415 9.80 51.98 -38.09
N PRO A 416 9.28 53.00 -38.82
CA PRO A 416 9.36 53.00 -40.27
C PRO A 416 10.86 53.07 -40.70
N GLN A 417 11.25 52.22 -41.66
CA GLN A 417 12.53 52.33 -42.32
C GLN A 417 12.53 53.50 -43.28
#